data_702bd538c6d8bdeb28804e898952d02a
#
_entry.id   702bd538c6d8bdeb28804e898952d02a
#
_cell.length_a   1.000
_cell.length_b   1.000
_cell.length_c   1.000
_cell.angle_alpha   90.00
_cell.angle_beta   90.00
_cell.angle_gamma   90.00
#
_symmetry.space_group_name_H-M   'P 1'
#
loop_
_entity.id
_entity.type
_entity.pdbx_description
1 polymer ?
#
loop_
_entity_poly.entity_id
_entity_poly.type
_entity_poly.pdbx_seq_one_letter_code
_entity_poly.pdbx_strand_id
1 'polypeptide(L)'
;CREYKILKAHWRLFHKDFADLEAARSVYLRGVNEYMTQQNALDLIVKNHPQFEKVYNAYQDVFNALKEKNRERLIDVLENYRHSGHNMDTAISTLKKNMTAVLNSVEYDFSNGPVEGINRRIKSLKRSCFGFRNLDNFRKRIALIRS
;
A
#
# COMPACT_ATOMS: atom_id res chain seq x y z
N CYS A 1 -8.25 -10.19 -22.99
CA CYS A 1 -8.90 -10.90 -21.88
C CYS A 1 -9.71 -9.90 -21.05
N ARG A 2 -10.94 -10.26 -20.68
CA ARG A 2 -11.90 -9.43 -19.93
C ARG A 2 -11.35 -9.08 -18.54
N GLU A 3 -10.79 -10.05 -17.84
CA GLU A 3 -10.22 -9.92 -16.51
C GLU A 3 -9.05 -8.92 -16.47
N TYR A 4 -8.18 -8.96 -17.48
CA TYR A 4 -7.08 -7.99 -17.61
C TYR A 4 -7.59 -6.54 -17.72
N LYS A 5 -8.70 -6.31 -18.45
CA LYS A 5 -9.30 -4.99 -18.58
C LYS A 5 -9.86 -4.50 -17.24
N ILE A 6 -10.45 -5.39 -16.43
CA ILE A 6 -10.91 -5.09 -15.07
C ILE A 6 -9.72 -4.73 -14.17
N LEU A 7 -8.69 -5.58 -14.15
CA LEU A 7 -7.47 -5.33 -13.36
C LEU A 7 -6.83 -3.99 -13.72
N LYS A 8 -6.69 -3.69 -15.00
CA LYS A 8 -6.06 -2.45 -15.47
C LYS A 8 -6.88 -1.21 -15.13
N ALA A 9 -8.20 -1.24 -15.33
CA ALA A 9 -9.08 -0.09 -15.13
C ALA A 9 -9.45 0.14 -13.66
N HIS A 10 -9.54 -0.94 -12.89
CA HIS A 10 -10.06 -0.93 -11.52
C HIS A 10 -9.09 -1.53 -10.49
N TRP A 11 -7.77 -1.39 -10.71
CA TRP A 11 -6.73 -1.96 -9.84
C TRP A 11 -6.90 -1.61 -8.35
N ARG A 12 -7.45 -0.41 -8.04
CA ARG A 12 -7.69 0.02 -6.66
C ARG A 12 -8.68 -0.86 -5.90
N LEU A 13 -9.58 -1.54 -6.62
CA LEU A 13 -10.55 -2.45 -6.05
C LEU A 13 -9.83 -3.63 -5.36
N PHE A 14 -8.74 -4.12 -5.93
CA PHE A 14 -7.98 -5.25 -5.42
C PHE A 14 -7.03 -4.89 -4.27
N HIS A 15 -6.90 -3.60 -3.97
CA HIS A 15 -6.16 -3.10 -2.81
C HIS A 15 -7.06 -2.74 -1.61
N LYS A 16 -8.38 -2.86 -1.77
CA LYS A 16 -9.31 -2.70 -0.65
C LYS A 16 -9.26 -3.91 0.27
N ASP A 17 -9.63 -3.67 1.53
CA ASP A 17 -10.00 -4.77 2.43
C ASP A 17 -11.16 -5.57 1.81
N PHE A 18 -11.10 -6.88 1.92
CA PHE A 18 -12.17 -7.75 1.42
C PHE A 18 -13.53 -7.40 2.03
N ALA A 19 -13.54 -7.03 3.33
CA ALA A 19 -14.74 -6.62 4.03
C ALA A 19 -15.35 -5.30 3.51
N ASP A 20 -14.54 -4.44 2.88
CA ASP A 20 -14.96 -3.15 2.34
C ASP A 20 -15.42 -3.23 0.86
N LEU A 21 -15.47 -4.44 0.30
CA LEU A 21 -15.93 -4.64 -1.06
C LEU A 21 -17.46 -4.54 -1.13
N GLU A 22 -17.93 -3.71 -2.04
CA GLU A 22 -19.37 -3.52 -2.26
C GLU A 22 -19.98 -4.75 -2.95
N ALA A 23 -20.86 -5.45 -2.22
CA ALA A 23 -21.54 -6.65 -2.70
C ALA A 23 -22.98 -6.39 -3.20
N ALA A 24 -23.62 -5.31 -2.71
CA ALA A 24 -25.02 -5.04 -3.00
C ALA A 24 -25.23 -4.11 -4.21
N ARG A 25 -24.35 -3.12 -4.38
CA ARG A 25 -24.48 -2.11 -5.43
C ARG A 25 -23.64 -2.44 -6.65
N SER A 26 -24.31 -2.61 -7.80
CA SER A 26 -23.61 -2.71 -9.08
C SER A 26 -23.12 -1.36 -9.56
N VAL A 27 -21.86 -1.32 -10.01
CA VAL A 27 -21.22 -0.15 -10.62
C VAL A 27 -20.83 -0.48 -12.06
N TYR A 28 -20.86 0.54 -12.91
CA TYR A 28 -20.40 0.38 -14.30
C TYR A 28 -18.88 0.24 -14.35
N LEU A 29 -18.40 -0.91 -14.79
CA LEU A 29 -16.98 -1.18 -14.95
C LEU A 29 -16.50 -0.80 -16.37
N ARG A 30 -15.77 0.31 -16.44
CA ARG A 30 -15.11 0.74 -17.67
C ARG A 30 -14.11 -0.32 -18.14
N GLY A 31 -14.04 -0.54 -19.43
CA GLY A 31 -13.13 -1.52 -20.02
C GLY A 31 -13.79 -2.86 -20.33
N VAL A 32 -14.82 -3.28 -19.59
CA VAL A 32 -15.69 -4.43 -19.93
C VAL A 32 -17.08 -4.00 -20.35
N ASN A 33 -17.44 -2.74 -20.08
CA ASN A 33 -18.73 -2.12 -20.42
C ASN A 33 -19.94 -2.88 -19.82
N GLU A 34 -19.78 -3.30 -18.55
CA GLU A 34 -20.80 -4.06 -17.83
C GLU A 34 -21.04 -3.49 -16.45
N TYR A 35 -22.24 -3.72 -15.92
CA TYR A 35 -22.58 -3.45 -14.54
C TYR A 35 -22.33 -4.70 -13.69
N MET A 36 -21.50 -4.59 -12.66
CA MET A 36 -21.32 -5.66 -11.68
C MET A 36 -20.93 -5.08 -10.31
N THR A 37 -21.09 -5.88 -9.26
CA THR A 37 -20.63 -5.50 -7.92
C THR A 37 -19.10 -5.63 -7.84
N GLN A 38 -18.49 -4.95 -6.86
CA GLN A 38 -17.04 -5.09 -6.63
C GLN A 38 -16.67 -6.52 -6.27
N GLN A 39 -17.52 -7.17 -5.48
CA GLN A 39 -17.35 -8.59 -5.12
C GLN A 39 -17.35 -9.49 -6.36
N ASN A 40 -18.36 -9.36 -7.24
CA ASN A 40 -18.45 -10.17 -8.45
C ASN A 40 -17.25 -9.95 -9.39
N ALA A 41 -16.70 -8.74 -9.45
CA ALA A 41 -15.50 -8.45 -10.23
C ALA A 41 -14.26 -9.19 -9.69
N LEU A 42 -14.11 -9.25 -8.36
CA LEU A 42 -13.07 -10.04 -7.71
C LEU A 42 -13.27 -11.54 -7.97
N ASP A 43 -14.48 -12.06 -7.71
CA ASP A 43 -14.81 -13.48 -7.84
C ASP A 43 -14.56 -14.00 -9.26
N LEU A 44 -14.87 -13.17 -10.27
CA LEU A 44 -14.61 -13.49 -11.67
C LEU A 44 -13.11 -13.72 -11.94
N ILE A 45 -12.26 -12.87 -11.35
CA ILE A 45 -10.81 -12.95 -11.56
C ILE A 45 -10.21 -14.11 -10.78
N VAL A 46 -10.59 -14.26 -9.52
CA VAL A 46 -10.12 -15.34 -8.64
C VAL A 46 -10.47 -16.71 -9.22
N LYS A 47 -11.72 -16.88 -9.65
CA LYS A 47 -12.18 -18.15 -10.25
C LYS A 47 -11.40 -18.56 -11.50
N ASN A 48 -11.03 -17.58 -12.33
CA ASN A 48 -10.37 -17.85 -13.61
C ASN A 48 -8.84 -17.86 -13.51
N HIS A 49 -8.28 -17.35 -12.41
CA HIS A 49 -6.84 -17.22 -12.21
C HIS A 49 -6.40 -17.67 -10.81
N PRO A 50 -6.22 -18.96 -10.57
CA PRO A 50 -5.84 -19.49 -9.24
C PRO A 50 -4.51 -18.94 -8.70
N GLN A 51 -3.61 -18.52 -9.59
CA GLN A 51 -2.35 -17.88 -9.19
C GLN A 51 -2.59 -16.47 -8.64
N PHE A 52 -3.53 -15.72 -9.23
CA PHE A 52 -3.94 -14.42 -8.72
C PHE A 52 -4.59 -14.57 -7.34
N GLU A 53 -5.41 -15.56 -7.13
CA GLU A 53 -6.03 -15.87 -5.84
C GLU A 53 -4.98 -16.01 -4.72
N LYS A 54 -3.93 -16.80 -4.97
CA LYS A 54 -2.84 -16.98 -3.99
C LYS A 54 -2.16 -15.66 -3.62
N VAL A 55 -1.85 -14.84 -4.63
CA VAL A 55 -1.23 -13.53 -4.41
C VAL A 55 -2.18 -12.58 -3.69
N TYR A 56 -3.47 -12.57 -4.07
CA TYR A 56 -4.49 -11.75 -3.46
C TYR A 56 -4.71 -12.11 -1.98
N ASN A 57 -4.85 -13.40 -1.67
CA ASN A 57 -5.02 -13.87 -0.30
C ASN A 57 -3.80 -13.51 0.57
N ALA A 58 -2.59 -13.74 0.08
CA ALA A 58 -1.37 -13.34 0.79
C ALA A 58 -1.30 -11.83 1.03
N TYR A 59 -1.73 -11.01 0.06
CA TYR A 59 -1.82 -9.57 0.24
C TYR A 59 -2.82 -9.21 1.33
N GLN A 60 -4.02 -9.79 1.32
CA GLN A 60 -5.08 -9.53 2.32
C GLN A 60 -4.63 -9.95 3.72
N ASP A 61 -3.95 -11.08 3.87
CA ASP A 61 -3.46 -11.56 5.16
C ASP A 61 -2.43 -10.59 5.77
N VAL A 62 -1.46 -10.12 4.97
CA VAL A 62 -0.48 -9.12 5.41
C VAL A 62 -1.16 -7.78 5.69
N PHE A 63 -2.06 -7.34 4.81
CA PHE A 63 -2.78 -6.08 4.94
C PHE A 63 -3.60 -6.05 6.23
N ASN A 64 -4.36 -7.12 6.51
CA ASN A 64 -5.18 -7.22 7.71
C ASN A 64 -4.34 -7.28 8.99
N ALA A 65 -3.24 -8.04 8.99
CA ALA A 65 -2.33 -8.09 10.12
C ALA A 65 -1.72 -6.72 10.45
N LEU A 66 -1.38 -5.93 9.42
CA LEU A 66 -0.88 -4.56 9.58
C LEU A 66 -1.99 -3.60 10.05
N LYS A 67 -3.20 -3.70 9.50
CA LYS A 67 -4.36 -2.87 9.85
C LYS A 67 -4.80 -3.09 11.30
N GLU A 68 -4.85 -4.35 11.73
CA GLU A 68 -5.21 -4.75 13.08
C GLU A 68 -4.08 -4.47 14.10
N LYS A 69 -2.90 -4.05 13.64
CA LYS A 69 -1.70 -3.87 14.48
C LYS A 69 -1.37 -5.12 15.30
N ASN A 70 -1.62 -6.28 14.71
CA ASN A 70 -1.39 -7.56 15.37
C ASN A 70 0.00 -8.11 14.98
N ARG A 71 0.95 -7.95 15.91
CA ARG A 71 2.34 -8.37 15.73
C ARG A 71 2.47 -9.88 15.52
N GLU A 72 1.77 -10.67 16.34
CA GLU A 72 1.85 -12.14 16.30
C GLU A 72 1.28 -12.67 14.99
N ARG A 73 0.12 -12.16 14.58
CA ARG A 73 -0.49 -12.52 13.29
C ARG A 73 0.40 -12.14 12.12
N LEU A 74 1.07 -10.99 12.17
CA LEU A 74 1.97 -10.58 11.10
C LEU A 74 3.18 -11.52 10.99
N ILE A 75 3.77 -11.93 12.11
CA ILE A 75 4.86 -12.91 12.13
C ILE A 75 4.39 -14.23 11.54
N ASP A 76 3.25 -14.74 11.99
CA ASP A 76 2.68 -16.00 11.52
C ASP A 76 2.42 -15.98 10.00
N VAL A 77 1.78 -14.92 9.49
CA VAL A 77 1.52 -14.75 8.05
C VAL A 77 2.82 -14.71 7.24
N LEU A 78 3.83 -14.00 7.73
CA LEU A 78 5.11 -13.90 7.03
C LEU A 78 5.87 -15.24 7.08
N GLU A 79 5.92 -15.94 8.21
CA GLU A 79 6.64 -17.20 8.36
C GLU A 79 6.00 -18.33 7.55
N ASN A 80 4.68 -18.43 7.57
CA ASN A 80 3.92 -19.46 6.88
C ASN A 80 3.64 -19.17 5.40
N TYR A 81 4.15 -18.04 4.88
CA TYR A 81 3.97 -17.68 3.48
C TYR A 81 4.57 -18.73 2.54
N ARG A 82 3.76 -19.22 1.62
CA ARG A 82 4.18 -20.15 0.57
C ARG A 82 4.48 -19.40 -0.72
N HIS A 83 5.66 -19.66 -1.28
CA HIS A 83 6.08 -19.03 -2.53
C HIS A 83 5.04 -19.18 -3.65
N SER A 84 4.73 -18.08 -4.32
CA SER A 84 3.77 -18.01 -5.42
C SER A 84 4.44 -18.00 -6.81
N GLY A 85 5.75 -17.76 -6.86
CA GLY A 85 6.51 -17.58 -8.10
C GLY A 85 6.36 -16.19 -8.73
N HIS A 86 5.84 -15.21 -7.98
CA HIS A 86 5.52 -13.86 -8.47
C HIS A 86 6.13 -12.77 -7.61
N ASN A 87 5.89 -11.51 -7.99
CA ASN A 87 6.41 -10.32 -7.28
C ASN A 87 6.04 -10.28 -5.79
N MET A 88 5.00 -10.98 -5.36
CA MET A 88 4.64 -11.11 -3.96
C MET A 88 5.75 -11.76 -3.14
N ASP A 89 6.48 -12.72 -3.71
CA ASP A 89 7.61 -13.38 -3.05
C ASP A 89 8.70 -12.37 -2.70
N THR A 90 8.97 -11.43 -3.61
CA THR A 90 9.93 -10.34 -3.39
C THR A 90 9.45 -9.38 -2.30
N ALA A 91 8.15 -9.05 -2.28
CA ALA A 91 7.57 -8.19 -1.26
C ALA A 91 7.67 -8.84 0.13
N ILE A 92 7.26 -10.11 0.26
CA ILE A 92 7.36 -10.86 1.52
C ILE A 92 8.80 -11.02 1.98
N SER A 93 9.72 -11.33 1.07
CA SER A 93 11.16 -11.41 1.37
C SER A 93 11.70 -10.09 1.90
N THR A 94 11.28 -8.97 1.32
CA THR A 94 11.67 -7.63 1.78
C THR A 94 11.12 -7.33 3.17
N LEU A 95 9.87 -7.69 3.45
CA LEU A 95 9.26 -7.54 4.78
C LEU A 95 10.01 -8.39 5.82
N LYS A 96 10.32 -9.65 5.51
CA LYS A 96 11.12 -10.54 6.38
C LYS A 96 12.51 -9.98 6.65
N LYS A 97 13.19 -9.46 5.62
CA LYS A 97 14.52 -8.84 5.77
C LYS A 97 14.50 -7.64 6.72
N ASN A 98 13.40 -6.89 6.74
CA ASN A 98 13.22 -5.70 7.57
C ASN A 98 12.26 -5.95 8.73
N MET A 99 12.14 -7.19 9.21
CA MET A 99 11.16 -7.63 10.19
C MET A 99 11.09 -6.71 11.41
N THR A 100 12.23 -6.35 12.00
CA THR A 100 12.28 -5.48 13.19
C THR A 100 11.63 -4.13 12.92
N ALA A 101 11.93 -3.50 11.77
CA ALA A 101 11.33 -2.20 11.42
C ALA A 101 9.83 -2.32 11.15
N VAL A 102 9.40 -3.41 10.50
CA VAL A 102 8.00 -3.69 10.21
C VAL A 102 7.22 -3.92 11.50
N LEU A 103 7.74 -4.72 12.44
CA LEU A 103 7.12 -4.97 13.73
C LEU A 103 7.05 -3.70 14.59
N ASN A 104 8.07 -2.86 14.57
CA ASN A 104 8.04 -1.56 15.24
C ASN A 104 6.96 -0.64 14.66
N SER A 105 6.71 -0.68 13.34
CA SER A 105 5.64 0.11 12.74
C SER A 105 4.23 -0.34 13.13
N VAL A 106 4.08 -1.59 13.55
CA VAL A 106 2.83 -2.15 14.10
C VAL A 106 2.65 -1.76 15.57
N GLU A 107 3.74 -1.78 16.32
CA GLU A 107 3.74 -1.54 17.78
C GLU A 107 3.64 -0.04 18.11
N TYR A 108 4.30 0.81 17.32
CA TYR A 108 4.36 2.25 17.59
C TYR A 108 3.56 3.05 16.56
N ASP A 109 2.74 4.00 17.03
CA ASP A 109 1.93 4.90 16.20
C ASP A 109 2.74 6.06 15.56
N PHE A 110 3.97 5.79 15.16
CA PHE A 110 4.78 6.80 14.49
C PHE A 110 4.48 6.86 13.00
N SER A 111 4.00 8.01 12.53
CA SER A 111 3.83 8.27 11.11
C SER A 111 4.99 9.12 10.56
N ASN A 112 5.31 8.96 9.27
CA ASN A 112 6.23 9.84 8.56
C ASN A 112 5.66 11.25 8.29
N GLY A 113 4.38 11.48 8.63
CA GLY A 113 3.69 12.73 8.37
C GLY A 113 4.44 13.99 8.84
N PRO A 114 4.94 14.05 10.09
CA PRO A 114 5.72 15.18 10.56
C PRO A 114 7.01 15.42 9.75
N VAL A 115 7.73 14.34 9.41
CA VAL A 115 8.96 14.42 8.60
C VAL A 115 8.65 14.88 7.18
N GLU A 116 7.59 14.34 6.57
CA GLU A 116 7.13 14.79 5.25
C GLU A 116 6.68 16.24 5.25
N GLY A 117 5.98 16.67 6.30
CA GLY A 117 5.58 18.07 6.50
C GLY A 117 6.80 19.00 6.56
N ILE A 118 7.82 18.65 7.33
CA ILE A 118 9.07 19.40 7.41
C ILE A 118 9.78 19.43 6.05
N ASN A 119 9.89 18.27 5.38
CA ASN A 119 10.51 18.19 4.06
C ASN A 119 9.78 19.03 3.00
N ARG A 120 8.46 19.10 3.04
CA ARG A 120 7.67 20.00 2.17
C ARG A 120 7.98 21.46 2.44
N ARG A 121 8.05 21.86 3.73
CA ARG A 121 8.41 23.25 4.11
C ARG A 121 9.80 23.63 3.65
N ILE A 122 10.80 22.75 3.81
CA ILE A 122 12.17 22.95 3.33
C ILE A 122 12.21 23.10 1.81
N LYS A 123 11.49 22.26 1.08
CA LYS A 123 11.38 22.34 -0.39
C LYS A 123 10.70 23.64 -0.83
N SER A 124 9.65 24.07 -0.13
CA SER A 124 8.97 25.35 -0.38
C SER A 124 9.89 26.54 -0.14
N LEU A 125 10.61 26.54 0.98
CA LEU A 125 11.61 27.57 1.27
C LEU A 125 12.68 27.66 0.17
N LYS A 126 13.20 26.52 -0.26
CA LYS A 126 14.19 26.49 -1.36
C LYS A 126 13.66 27.08 -2.66
N ARG A 127 12.40 26.83 -2.99
CA ARG A 127 11.74 27.36 -4.20
C ARG A 127 11.48 28.86 -4.10
N SER A 128 10.92 29.33 -2.98
CA SER A 128 10.55 30.74 -2.80
C SER A 128 11.76 31.67 -2.75
N CYS A 129 12.92 31.15 -2.39
CA CYS A 129 14.17 31.94 -2.36
C CYS A 129 15.04 31.73 -3.59
N PHE A 130 14.53 31.15 -4.67
CA PHE A 130 15.29 30.84 -5.92
C PHE A 130 16.61 30.08 -5.68
N GLY A 131 16.68 29.35 -4.58
CA GLY A 131 17.87 28.66 -4.10
C GLY A 131 18.73 29.51 -3.17
N PHE A 132 19.65 28.87 -2.48
CA PHE A 132 20.60 29.52 -1.57
C PHE A 132 22.01 29.29 -2.09
N ARG A 133 22.77 30.39 -2.28
CA ARG A 133 24.18 30.29 -2.59
C ARG A 133 25.02 29.94 -1.36
N ASN A 134 24.56 30.38 -0.18
CA ASN A 134 25.23 30.12 1.10
C ASN A 134 24.47 29.05 1.89
N LEU A 135 25.12 27.92 2.12
CA LEU A 135 24.56 26.76 2.82
C LEU A 135 24.26 27.08 4.30
N ASP A 136 25.07 27.91 4.96
CA ASP A 136 24.88 28.23 6.37
C ASP A 136 23.63 29.10 6.57
N ASN A 137 23.41 30.07 5.67
CA ASN A 137 22.17 30.84 5.67
C ASN A 137 20.94 29.96 5.42
N PHE A 138 21.06 28.96 4.56
CA PHE A 138 19.98 28.00 4.34
C PHE A 138 19.68 27.18 5.61
N ARG A 139 20.72 26.66 6.28
CA ARG A 139 20.58 25.92 7.54
C ARG A 139 19.92 26.78 8.64
N LYS A 140 20.33 28.05 8.79
CA LYS A 140 19.71 28.97 9.76
C LYS A 140 18.22 29.17 9.47
N ARG A 141 17.83 29.33 8.20
CA ARG A 141 16.42 29.45 7.81
C ARG A 141 15.62 28.19 8.07
N ILE A 142 16.21 27.01 7.83
CA ILE A 142 15.56 25.73 8.16
C ILE A 142 15.32 25.60 9.67
N ALA A 143 16.29 26.01 10.50
CA ALA A 143 16.12 25.98 11.95
C ALA A 143 14.94 26.83 12.43
N LEU A 144 14.71 28.00 11.82
CA LEU A 144 13.58 28.89 12.12
C LEU A 144 12.21 28.32 11.73
N ILE A 145 12.15 27.37 10.78
CA ILE A 145 10.89 26.74 10.36
C ILE A 145 10.47 25.63 11.34
N ARG A 146 11.42 25.09 12.12
CA ARG A 146 11.16 24.01 13.09
C ARG A 146 10.64 24.52 14.43
N SER A 147 10.84 25.80 14.73
CA SER A 147 10.26 26.46 15.90
C SER A 147 8.82 26.91 15.64
#